data_0b6b0fd5239d02c289a1826a6c0b540f
#
_entry.id   0b6b0fd5239d02c289a1826a6c0b540f
#
_cell.length_a   1.000
_cell.length_b   1.000
_cell.length_c   1.000
_cell.angle_alpha   90.00
_cell.angle_beta   90.00
_cell.angle_gamma   90.00
#
_symmetry.space_group_name_H-M   'P 1'
#
loop_
_entity.id
_entity.type
_entity.pdbx_description
1 polymer ?
#
loop_
_entity_poly.entity_id
_entity_poly.type
_entity_poly.pdbx_seq_one_letter_code
_entity_poly.pdbx_strand_id
1 'polypeptide(L)'
;MRVDFSPPDITDAECQEVVDALRSGWITTGPRTKSLEKQVAQRCGTARAACLNSATASLELTLRVLGIGPGDEVIVPAYTYTASASPIVHVGATPVIVDAGDADGGYGLDPRVLESAITSRTKAVIPVDVGGRMCDYPALRAVVGSYSHLFTPAGPIQEALGRVALVADGAHSFGARRDGTPSGSAADFTTFSFHAVKNLTTAEGGAVTWRPE
;
A
#
# COMPACT_ATOMS: atom_id res chain seq x y z
N MET A 1 21.81 -9.27 27.23
CA MET A 1 21.14 -9.92 26.09
C MET A 1 21.09 -8.89 24.97
N ARG A 2 21.65 -9.20 23.80
CA ARG A 2 21.54 -8.34 22.62
C ARG A 2 20.26 -8.72 21.87
N VAL A 3 19.41 -7.75 21.54
CA VAL A 3 18.22 -7.92 20.69
C VAL A 3 18.45 -7.08 19.45
N ASP A 4 18.61 -7.71 18.31
CA ASP A 4 18.82 -7.03 17.05
C ASP A 4 17.47 -6.53 16.48
N PHE A 5 17.50 -5.37 15.80
CA PHE A 5 16.32 -4.79 15.19
C PHE A 5 15.98 -5.54 13.89
N SER A 6 14.95 -6.39 13.93
CA SER A 6 14.37 -7.09 12.77
C SER A 6 15.40 -7.60 11.73
N PRO A 7 16.36 -8.46 12.13
CA PRO A 7 17.30 -9.03 11.18
C PRO A 7 16.54 -9.94 10.21
N PRO A 8 16.90 -9.95 8.90
CA PRO A 8 16.31 -10.89 7.96
C PRO A 8 16.72 -12.33 8.30
N ASP A 9 15.81 -13.27 8.12
CA ASP A 9 16.10 -14.71 8.19
C ASP A 9 16.56 -15.17 6.80
N ILE A 10 17.88 -15.26 6.63
CA ILE A 10 18.51 -15.68 5.37
C ILE A 10 19.16 -17.05 5.58
N THR A 11 18.71 -18.02 4.79
CA THR A 11 19.19 -19.39 4.79
C THR A 11 20.02 -19.68 3.52
N ASP A 12 20.53 -20.91 3.42
CA ASP A 12 21.23 -21.36 2.22
C ASP A 12 20.30 -21.36 0.98
N ALA A 13 18.98 -21.46 1.15
CA ALA A 13 18.02 -21.43 0.05
C ALA A 13 17.99 -20.06 -0.64
N GLU A 14 17.94 -18.97 0.13
CA GLU A 14 17.99 -17.61 -0.42
C GLU A 14 19.34 -17.33 -1.09
N CYS A 15 20.44 -17.78 -0.45
CA CYS A 15 21.78 -17.64 -1.03
C CYS A 15 21.88 -18.38 -2.37
N GLN A 16 21.38 -19.62 -2.43
CA GLN A 16 21.41 -20.43 -3.65
C GLN A 16 20.56 -19.80 -4.77
N GLU A 17 19.37 -19.29 -4.46
CA GLU A 17 18.51 -18.64 -5.46
C GLU A 17 19.19 -17.39 -6.07
N VAL A 18 19.90 -16.59 -5.26
CA VAL A 18 20.70 -15.45 -5.75
C VAL A 18 21.82 -15.91 -6.66
N VAL A 19 22.57 -16.96 -6.27
CA VAL A 19 23.65 -17.54 -7.08
C VAL A 19 23.10 -18.05 -8.42
N ASP A 20 21.98 -18.74 -8.40
CA ASP A 20 21.33 -19.26 -9.62
C ASP A 20 20.80 -18.13 -10.52
N ALA A 21 20.31 -17.03 -9.93
CA ALA A 21 19.96 -15.84 -10.68
C ALA A 21 21.18 -15.27 -11.43
N LEU A 22 22.29 -15.10 -10.75
CA LEU A 22 23.51 -14.57 -11.34
C LEU A 22 24.06 -15.50 -12.44
N ARG A 23 24.11 -16.82 -12.17
CA ARG A 23 24.59 -17.83 -13.14
C ARG A 23 23.72 -17.95 -14.37
N SER A 24 22.41 -17.68 -14.25
CA SER A 24 21.49 -17.70 -15.39
C SER A 24 21.78 -16.60 -16.40
N GLY A 25 22.54 -15.56 -16.03
CA GLY A 25 22.76 -14.36 -16.84
C GLY A 25 21.56 -13.41 -16.93
N TRP A 26 20.41 -13.79 -16.33
CA TRP A 26 19.22 -12.92 -16.31
C TRP A 26 19.09 -12.23 -14.97
N ILE A 27 19.70 -11.05 -14.83
CA ILE A 27 19.83 -10.28 -13.60
C ILE A 27 18.91 -9.05 -13.51
N THR A 28 17.96 -8.93 -14.41
CA THR A 28 16.98 -7.84 -14.46
C THR A 28 15.54 -8.39 -14.35
N THR A 29 14.54 -7.51 -14.48
CA THR A 29 13.12 -7.91 -14.51
C THR A 29 12.90 -9.05 -15.53
N GLY A 30 12.31 -10.15 -15.08
CA GLY A 30 12.17 -11.34 -15.90
C GLY A 30 11.39 -12.46 -15.22
N PRO A 31 11.72 -13.73 -15.49
CA PRO A 31 10.95 -14.87 -14.98
C PRO A 31 10.80 -14.93 -13.47
N ARG A 32 11.86 -14.58 -12.70
CA ARG A 32 11.83 -14.56 -11.23
C ARG A 32 10.88 -13.49 -10.70
N THR A 33 10.93 -12.28 -11.28
CA THR A 33 10.01 -11.19 -10.92
C THR A 33 8.56 -11.59 -11.20
N LYS A 34 8.28 -12.17 -12.37
CA LYS A 34 6.93 -12.67 -12.71
C LYS A 34 6.45 -13.77 -11.76
N SER A 35 7.37 -14.66 -11.32
CA SER A 35 7.05 -15.68 -10.33
C SER A 35 6.70 -15.05 -8.98
N LEU A 36 7.47 -14.06 -8.53
CA LEU A 36 7.19 -13.33 -7.29
C LEU A 36 5.84 -12.59 -7.38
N GLU A 37 5.56 -11.87 -8.45
CA GLU A 37 4.28 -11.19 -8.68
C GLU A 37 3.09 -12.15 -8.57
N LYS A 38 3.21 -13.35 -9.17
CA LYS A 38 2.18 -14.39 -9.07
C LYS A 38 1.99 -14.87 -7.64
N GLN A 39 3.06 -15.11 -6.89
CA GLN A 39 3.00 -15.56 -5.50
C GLN A 39 2.45 -14.49 -4.58
N VAL A 40 2.84 -13.22 -4.77
CA VAL A 40 2.29 -12.06 -4.05
C VAL A 40 0.79 -11.95 -4.29
N ALA A 41 0.34 -11.98 -5.55
CA ALA A 41 -1.08 -11.94 -5.89
C ALA A 41 -1.86 -13.10 -5.23
N GLN A 42 -1.33 -14.32 -5.30
CA GLN A 42 -1.94 -15.49 -4.68
C GLN A 42 -2.05 -15.35 -3.15
N ARG A 43 -0.97 -14.89 -2.50
CA ARG A 43 -0.94 -14.71 -1.04
C ARG A 43 -1.93 -13.63 -0.58
N CYS A 44 -2.08 -12.59 -1.38
CA CYS A 44 -3.00 -11.47 -1.13
C CYS A 44 -4.45 -11.74 -1.55
N GLY A 45 -4.72 -12.82 -2.28
CA GLY A 45 -6.06 -13.11 -2.80
C GLY A 45 -6.50 -12.12 -3.87
N THR A 46 -5.56 -11.61 -4.67
CA THR A 46 -5.80 -10.68 -5.77
C THR A 46 -5.51 -11.33 -7.12
N ALA A 47 -6.07 -10.78 -8.21
CA ALA A 47 -5.85 -11.32 -9.55
C ALA A 47 -4.40 -11.08 -10.03
N ARG A 48 -3.80 -9.96 -9.64
CA ARG A 48 -2.47 -9.55 -10.07
C ARG A 48 -1.74 -8.78 -8.97
N ALA A 49 -0.42 -8.73 -9.13
CA ALA A 49 0.49 -7.86 -8.42
C ALA A 49 1.54 -7.35 -9.41
N ALA A 50 2.15 -6.21 -9.11
CA ALA A 50 3.31 -5.70 -9.81
C ALA A 50 4.42 -5.41 -8.81
N CYS A 51 5.64 -5.88 -9.10
CA CYS A 51 6.82 -5.61 -8.29
C CYS A 51 7.47 -4.29 -8.73
N LEU A 52 7.90 -3.51 -7.75
CA LEU A 52 8.63 -2.26 -7.91
C LEU A 52 9.87 -2.27 -7.01
N ASN A 53 10.69 -1.23 -7.11
CA ASN A 53 11.91 -1.10 -6.31
C ASN A 53 11.66 -0.72 -4.84
N SER A 54 10.46 -0.27 -4.48
CA SER A 54 10.08 0.09 -3.10
C SER A 54 8.57 0.25 -2.93
N ALA A 55 8.07 0.27 -1.68
CA ALA A 55 6.69 0.67 -1.38
C ALA A 55 6.44 2.13 -1.74
N THR A 56 7.40 3.01 -1.53
CA THR A 56 7.32 4.44 -1.89
C THR A 56 7.05 4.62 -3.38
N ALA A 57 7.81 3.91 -4.23
CA ALA A 57 7.58 3.94 -5.68
C ALA A 57 6.22 3.32 -6.05
N SER A 58 5.78 2.30 -5.32
CA SER A 58 4.46 1.69 -5.51
C SER A 58 3.32 2.67 -5.19
N LEU A 59 3.44 3.42 -4.10
CA LEU A 59 2.49 4.48 -3.72
C LEU A 59 2.47 5.58 -4.79
N GLU A 60 3.63 6.10 -5.17
CA GLU A 60 3.73 7.16 -6.18
C GLU A 60 3.15 6.72 -7.51
N LEU A 61 3.50 5.53 -8.00
CA LEU A 61 2.96 4.99 -9.24
C LEU A 61 1.44 4.84 -9.16
N THR A 62 0.91 4.36 -8.04
CA THR A 62 -0.54 4.21 -7.83
C THR A 62 -1.26 5.55 -7.90
N LEU A 63 -0.73 6.60 -7.25
CA LEU A 63 -1.31 7.94 -7.33
C LEU A 63 -1.27 8.50 -8.77
N ARG A 64 -0.16 8.29 -9.51
CA ARG A 64 -0.05 8.68 -10.93
C ARG A 64 -1.02 7.94 -11.82
N VAL A 65 -1.19 6.63 -11.64
CA VAL A 65 -2.13 5.80 -12.40
C VAL A 65 -3.58 6.22 -12.12
N LEU A 66 -3.88 6.64 -10.89
CA LEU A 66 -5.16 7.23 -10.52
C LEU A 66 -5.36 8.63 -11.13
N GLY A 67 -4.34 9.26 -11.73
CA GLY A 67 -4.43 10.60 -12.29
C GLY A 67 -4.42 11.72 -11.24
N ILE A 68 -3.93 11.43 -10.04
CA ILE A 68 -3.86 12.39 -8.92
C ILE A 68 -2.69 13.35 -9.15
N GLY A 69 -2.92 14.66 -8.96
CA GLY A 69 -1.94 15.70 -9.22
C GLY A 69 -2.27 17.05 -8.60
N PRO A 70 -1.74 18.15 -9.19
CA PRO A 70 -1.95 19.50 -8.67
C PRO A 70 -3.43 19.88 -8.53
N GLY A 71 -3.82 20.38 -7.36
CA GLY A 71 -5.19 20.75 -7.02
C GLY A 71 -5.95 19.64 -6.27
N ASP A 72 -5.48 18.42 -6.32
CA ASP A 72 -6.06 17.28 -5.59
C ASP A 72 -5.53 17.20 -4.16
N GLU A 73 -6.30 16.56 -3.29
CA GLU A 73 -5.96 16.25 -1.91
C GLU A 73 -5.88 14.75 -1.70
N VAL A 74 -4.89 14.31 -0.90
CA VAL A 74 -4.75 12.93 -0.45
C VAL A 74 -4.63 12.92 1.07
N ILE A 75 -5.54 12.21 1.74
CA ILE A 75 -5.55 12.09 3.20
C ILE A 75 -4.58 11.01 3.65
N VAL A 76 -3.76 11.32 4.66
CA VAL A 76 -2.77 10.40 5.24
C VAL A 76 -2.68 10.61 6.76
N PRO A 77 -2.57 9.54 7.60
CA PRO A 77 -2.43 9.71 9.04
C PRO A 77 -1.04 10.28 9.41
N ALA A 78 -0.99 11.06 10.49
CA ALA A 78 0.25 11.66 11.00
C ALA A 78 1.23 10.62 11.55
N TYR A 79 0.72 9.50 12.10
CA TYR A 79 1.56 8.43 12.63
C TYR A 79 1.92 7.43 11.53
N THR A 80 2.94 7.80 10.76
CA THR A 80 3.46 6.98 9.68
C THR A 80 4.93 7.35 9.38
N TYR A 81 5.58 6.55 8.55
CA TYR A 81 6.85 6.92 7.96
C TYR A 81 6.62 7.93 6.81
N THR A 82 7.57 8.85 6.61
CA THR A 82 7.45 9.89 5.58
C THR A 82 7.16 9.36 4.18
N ALA A 83 7.50 8.11 3.90
CA ALA A 83 7.22 7.45 2.62
C ALA A 83 5.73 7.30 2.29
N SER A 84 4.81 7.39 3.26
CA SER A 84 3.38 7.43 2.96
C SER A 84 2.91 8.79 2.47
N ALA A 85 3.57 9.88 2.90
CA ALA A 85 3.19 11.25 2.56
C ALA A 85 4.00 11.85 1.39
N SER A 86 5.29 11.52 1.25
CA SER A 86 6.15 12.08 0.20
C SER A 86 5.65 11.82 -1.22
N PRO A 87 5.09 10.63 -1.59
CA PRO A 87 4.53 10.41 -2.91
C PRO A 87 3.40 11.39 -3.29
N ILE A 88 2.63 11.85 -2.29
CA ILE A 88 1.58 12.85 -2.51
C ILE A 88 2.18 14.15 -3.03
N VAL A 89 3.27 14.58 -2.40
CA VAL A 89 4.00 15.80 -2.82
C VAL A 89 4.69 15.59 -4.18
N HIS A 90 5.25 14.39 -4.41
CA HIS A 90 5.91 14.07 -5.69
C HIS A 90 4.97 14.13 -6.89
N VAL A 91 3.69 13.78 -6.72
CA VAL A 91 2.70 13.91 -7.79
C VAL A 91 2.11 15.33 -7.89
N GLY A 92 2.48 16.25 -7.00
CA GLY A 92 2.02 17.64 -6.96
C GLY A 92 0.68 17.82 -6.23
N ALA A 93 0.14 16.78 -5.58
CA ALA A 93 -1.06 16.87 -4.77
C ALA A 93 -0.76 17.42 -3.37
N THR A 94 -1.80 17.80 -2.65
CA THR A 94 -1.72 18.32 -1.28
C THR A 94 -1.94 17.19 -0.27
N PRO A 95 -0.98 16.87 0.61
CA PRO A 95 -1.21 15.94 1.71
C PRO A 95 -2.10 16.60 2.76
N VAL A 96 -3.22 15.93 3.09
CA VAL A 96 -4.09 16.29 4.21
C VAL A 96 -3.75 15.34 5.36
N ILE A 97 -2.93 15.86 6.29
CA ILE A 97 -2.45 15.07 7.44
C ILE A 97 -3.52 15.10 8.53
N VAL A 98 -3.92 13.92 8.99
CA VAL A 98 -4.95 13.74 10.02
C VAL A 98 -4.38 12.96 11.21
N ASP A 99 -5.04 13.08 12.36
CA ASP A 99 -4.65 12.31 13.54
C ASP A 99 -4.73 10.80 13.29
N ALA A 100 -3.80 10.08 13.90
CA ALA A 100 -3.82 8.63 13.97
C ALA A 100 -4.43 8.16 15.30
N GLY A 101 -5.01 6.98 15.27
CA GLY A 101 -5.68 6.34 16.38
C GLY A 101 -7.00 5.75 15.89
N ASP A 102 -7.30 4.55 16.33
CA ASP A 102 -8.58 3.89 16.04
C ASP A 102 -9.35 3.62 17.34
N ALA A 103 -10.64 3.29 17.20
CA ALA A 103 -11.52 3.03 18.34
C ALA A 103 -11.02 1.86 19.23
N ASP A 104 -10.18 1.00 18.69
CA ASP A 104 -9.61 -0.16 19.39
C ASP A 104 -8.25 0.15 20.04
N GLY A 105 -7.83 1.44 20.11
CA GLY A 105 -6.57 1.87 20.70
C GLY A 105 -5.33 1.58 19.83
N GLY A 106 -5.49 1.40 18.53
CA GLY A 106 -4.41 1.26 17.55
C GLY A 106 -3.88 2.58 17.03
N TYR A 107 -3.00 2.50 16.06
CA TYR A 107 -2.38 3.64 15.37
C TYR A 107 -2.91 3.81 13.94
N GLY A 108 -4.00 3.10 13.58
CA GLY A 108 -4.65 3.17 12.29
C GLY A 108 -5.41 4.46 12.07
N LEU A 109 -5.99 4.61 10.90
CA LEU A 109 -6.87 5.74 10.57
C LEU A 109 -8.28 5.50 11.13
N ASP A 110 -8.74 6.40 12.00
CA ASP A 110 -10.12 6.38 12.52
C ASP A 110 -11.10 6.83 11.41
N PRO A 111 -12.16 6.05 11.12
CA PRO A 111 -13.19 6.44 10.17
C PRO A 111 -13.85 7.80 10.48
N ARG A 112 -13.98 8.17 11.76
CA ARG A 112 -14.56 9.47 12.20
C ARG A 112 -13.64 10.64 11.84
N VAL A 113 -12.32 10.44 11.98
CA VAL A 113 -11.32 11.44 11.58
C VAL A 113 -11.29 11.57 10.07
N LEU A 114 -11.35 10.46 9.34
CA LEU A 114 -11.46 10.46 7.88
C LEU A 114 -12.70 11.25 7.42
N GLU A 115 -13.85 10.99 8.03
CA GLU A 115 -15.12 11.66 7.67
C GLU A 115 -15.00 13.19 7.72
N SER A 116 -14.36 13.73 8.75
CA SER A 116 -14.20 15.18 8.92
C SER A 116 -13.20 15.83 7.94
N ALA A 117 -12.36 15.03 7.28
CA ALA A 117 -11.27 15.50 6.42
C ALA A 117 -11.60 15.45 4.91
N ILE A 118 -12.68 14.78 4.52
CA ILE A 118 -13.04 14.64 3.10
C ILE A 118 -13.60 15.97 2.55
N THR A 119 -13.04 16.39 1.42
CA THR A 119 -13.53 17.55 0.64
C THR A 119 -13.80 17.13 -0.81
N SER A 120 -14.32 18.08 -1.64
CA SER A 120 -14.48 17.84 -3.08
C SER A 120 -13.18 17.67 -3.85
N ARG A 121 -12.02 18.04 -3.25
CA ARG A 121 -10.69 17.83 -3.82
C ARG A 121 -10.06 16.51 -3.42
N THR A 122 -10.62 15.80 -2.44
CA THR A 122 -10.08 14.50 -1.97
C THR A 122 -10.22 13.45 -3.07
N LYS A 123 -9.09 12.85 -3.49
CA LYS A 123 -9.04 11.81 -4.53
C LYS A 123 -8.64 10.46 -3.99
N ALA A 124 -7.80 10.43 -2.96
CA ALA A 124 -7.38 9.19 -2.30
C ALA A 124 -7.21 9.38 -0.80
N VAL A 125 -7.25 8.26 -0.11
CA VAL A 125 -6.84 8.10 1.29
C VAL A 125 -5.74 7.06 1.33
N ILE A 126 -4.68 7.31 2.10
CA ILE A 126 -3.59 6.35 2.35
C ILE A 126 -3.68 5.87 3.81
N PRO A 127 -4.52 4.88 4.15
CA PRO A 127 -4.47 4.23 5.45
C PRO A 127 -3.16 3.47 5.60
N VAL A 128 -2.61 3.42 6.83
CA VAL A 128 -1.33 2.76 7.11
C VAL A 128 -1.53 1.61 8.09
N ASP A 129 -1.12 0.42 7.69
CA ASP A 129 -1.22 -0.81 8.52
C ASP A 129 -0.01 -0.91 9.46
N VAL A 130 0.08 0.01 10.43
CA VAL A 130 1.22 0.13 11.34
C VAL A 130 1.45 -1.16 12.13
N GLY A 131 2.69 -1.65 12.13
CA GLY A 131 3.06 -2.88 12.84
C GLY A 131 2.35 -4.14 12.35
N GLY A 132 1.79 -4.11 11.13
CA GLY A 132 1.02 -5.22 10.55
C GLY A 132 -0.44 -5.28 11.03
N ARG A 133 -0.88 -4.34 11.84
CA ARG A 133 -2.29 -4.21 12.23
C ARG A 133 -3.05 -3.48 11.13
N MET A 134 -3.89 -4.21 10.45
CA MET A 134 -4.73 -3.68 9.36
C MET A 134 -5.76 -2.69 9.89
N CYS A 135 -5.92 -1.56 9.18
CA CYS A 135 -7.02 -0.62 9.39
C CYS A 135 -8.39 -1.28 9.18
N ASP A 136 -9.45 -0.63 9.64
CA ASP A 136 -10.82 -1.06 9.40
C ASP A 136 -11.27 -0.65 7.99
N TYR A 137 -10.84 -1.42 6.97
CA TYR A 137 -11.15 -1.12 5.57
C TYR A 137 -12.65 -1.13 5.25
N PRO A 138 -13.48 -2.04 5.82
CA PRO A 138 -14.93 -1.95 5.67
C PRO A 138 -15.50 -0.61 6.14
N ALA A 139 -15.10 -0.13 7.33
CA ALA A 139 -15.56 1.14 7.87
C ALA A 139 -15.04 2.34 7.04
N LEU A 140 -13.75 2.34 6.67
CA LEU A 140 -13.17 3.38 5.80
C LEU A 140 -13.87 3.42 4.44
N ARG A 141 -14.19 2.26 3.86
CA ARG A 141 -14.92 2.15 2.59
C ARG A 141 -16.34 2.70 2.71
N ALA A 142 -17.03 2.45 3.82
CA ALA A 142 -18.35 3.01 4.07
C ALA A 142 -18.29 4.54 4.12
N VAL A 143 -17.29 5.12 4.79
CA VAL A 143 -17.10 6.58 4.84
C VAL A 143 -16.87 7.14 3.43
N VAL A 144 -15.86 6.67 2.69
CA VAL A 144 -15.61 7.23 1.34
C VAL A 144 -16.78 7.01 0.37
N GLY A 145 -17.56 5.95 0.58
CA GLY A 145 -18.80 5.70 -0.18
C GLY A 145 -19.90 6.72 0.09
N SER A 146 -20.11 7.11 1.37
CA SER A 146 -21.12 8.10 1.74
C SER A 146 -20.82 9.50 1.21
N TYR A 147 -19.54 9.81 0.94
CA TYR A 147 -19.08 11.07 0.35
C TYR A 147 -18.90 11.04 -1.17
N SER A 148 -19.36 9.97 -1.85
CA SER A 148 -19.25 9.86 -3.31
C SER A 148 -19.91 11.01 -4.07
N HIS A 149 -20.92 11.66 -3.49
CA HIS A 149 -21.59 12.83 -4.06
C HIS A 149 -20.70 14.09 -4.18
N LEU A 150 -19.59 14.17 -3.43
CA LEU A 150 -18.58 15.22 -3.53
C LEU A 150 -17.46 14.86 -4.54
N PHE A 151 -17.40 13.61 -4.96
CA PHE A 151 -16.29 13.11 -5.78
C PHE A 151 -16.50 13.42 -7.25
N THR A 152 -15.50 14.04 -7.87
CA THR A 152 -15.44 14.27 -9.31
C THR A 152 -14.26 13.49 -9.87
N PRO A 153 -14.46 12.47 -10.70
CA PRO A 153 -13.36 11.68 -11.24
C PRO A 153 -12.52 12.49 -12.24
N ALA A 154 -11.22 12.27 -12.23
CA ALA A 154 -10.24 12.87 -13.14
C ALA A 154 -9.79 11.93 -14.28
N GLY A 155 -10.31 10.70 -14.32
CA GLY A 155 -9.95 9.71 -15.36
C GLY A 155 -10.66 8.38 -15.16
N PRO A 156 -10.45 7.43 -16.11
CA PRO A 156 -11.29 6.22 -16.22
C PRO A 156 -11.23 5.31 -14.99
N ILE A 157 -10.09 5.23 -14.30
CA ILE A 157 -9.98 4.41 -13.08
C ILE A 157 -10.78 5.05 -11.94
N GLN A 158 -10.72 6.37 -11.80
CA GLN A 158 -11.52 7.09 -10.81
C GLN A 158 -13.03 7.03 -11.14
N GLU A 159 -13.38 7.03 -12.42
CA GLU A 159 -14.77 6.84 -12.90
C GLU A 159 -15.25 5.43 -12.51
N ALA A 160 -14.48 4.40 -12.74
CA ALA A 160 -14.82 3.03 -12.37
C ALA A 160 -14.98 2.88 -10.84
N LEU A 161 -14.11 3.51 -10.03
CA LEU A 161 -14.24 3.51 -8.57
C LEU A 161 -15.48 4.28 -8.08
N GLY A 162 -15.87 5.36 -8.76
CA GLY A 162 -17.01 6.23 -8.42
C GLY A 162 -16.91 6.92 -7.06
N ARG A 163 -15.75 6.92 -6.41
CA ARG A 163 -15.49 7.46 -5.07
C ARG A 163 -14.00 7.67 -4.84
N VAL A 164 -13.67 8.30 -3.72
CA VAL A 164 -12.30 8.43 -3.22
C VAL A 164 -11.65 7.05 -3.10
N ALA A 165 -10.44 6.89 -3.64
CA ALA A 165 -9.69 5.63 -3.64
C ALA A 165 -9.08 5.33 -2.27
N LEU A 166 -9.08 4.07 -1.84
CA LEU A 166 -8.33 3.57 -0.70
C LEU A 166 -7.03 2.93 -1.17
N VAL A 167 -5.91 3.57 -0.90
CA VAL A 167 -4.57 3.12 -1.27
C VAL A 167 -3.80 2.76 0.00
N ALA A 168 -3.85 1.50 0.41
CA ALA A 168 -3.24 1.06 1.66
C ALA A 168 -1.70 1.11 1.60
N ASP A 169 -1.08 1.73 2.60
CA ASP A 169 0.32 1.50 2.91
C ASP A 169 0.45 0.26 3.80
N GLY A 170 0.68 -0.86 3.14
CA GLY A 170 0.87 -2.18 3.74
C GLY A 170 2.33 -2.54 3.99
N ALA A 171 3.23 -1.55 4.11
CA ALA A 171 4.66 -1.80 4.28
C ALA A 171 5.00 -2.73 5.47
N HIS A 172 4.11 -2.89 6.44
CA HIS A 172 4.26 -3.79 7.59
C HIS A 172 3.27 -4.96 7.58
N SER A 173 2.33 -5.03 6.62
CA SER A 173 1.19 -5.95 6.71
C SER A 173 1.19 -7.08 5.67
N PHE A 174 2.31 -7.33 4.97
CA PHE A 174 2.37 -8.48 4.05
C PHE A 174 2.10 -9.79 4.80
N GLY A 175 1.08 -10.53 4.37
CA GLY A 175 0.64 -11.76 5.03
C GLY A 175 -0.34 -11.58 6.18
N ALA A 176 -0.58 -10.35 6.66
CA ALA A 176 -1.60 -10.07 7.67
C ALA A 176 -3.02 -10.35 7.15
N ARG A 177 -3.92 -10.62 8.10
CA ARG A 177 -5.34 -10.80 7.83
C ARG A 177 -6.16 -10.11 8.92
N ARG A 178 -7.27 -9.49 8.51
CA ARG A 178 -8.31 -9.01 9.43
C ARG A 178 -9.64 -9.61 9.00
N ASP A 179 -10.34 -10.29 9.93
CA ASP A 179 -11.62 -10.96 9.68
C ASP A 179 -11.60 -11.89 8.44
N GLY A 180 -10.51 -12.64 8.28
CA GLY A 180 -10.28 -13.54 7.15
C GLY A 180 -9.83 -12.89 5.85
N THR A 181 -9.92 -11.55 5.72
CA THR A 181 -9.51 -10.80 4.54
C THR A 181 -8.00 -10.54 4.56
N PRO A 182 -7.24 -10.94 3.51
CA PRO A 182 -5.82 -10.62 3.41
C PRO A 182 -5.58 -9.12 3.22
N SER A 183 -4.47 -8.61 3.74
CA SER A 183 -4.08 -7.21 3.61
C SER A 183 -4.13 -6.71 2.16
N GLY A 184 -3.54 -7.42 1.23
CA GLY A 184 -3.46 -7.00 -0.18
C GLY A 184 -4.79 -6.92 -0.94
N SER A 185 -5.90 -7.43 -0.38
CA SER A 185 -7.24 -7.37 -0.99
C SER A 185 -8.25 -6.54 -0.19
N ALA A 186 -7.84 -5.92 0.90
CA ALA A 186 -8.75 -5.15 1.75
C ALA A 186 -9.05 -3.75 1.20
N ALA A 187 -8.06 -3.07 0.63
CA ALA A 187 -8.18 -1.77 -0.04
C ALA A 187 -8.37 -1.91 -1.56
N ASP A 188 -8.52 -0.79 -2.27
CA ASP A 188 -8.57 -0.79 -3.74
C ASP A 188 -7.18 -1.11 -4.31
N PHE A 189 -6.16 -0.49 -3.72
CA PHE A 189 -4.75 -0.78 -3.95
C PHE A 189 -4.06 -1.01 -2.60
N THR A 190 -3.10 -1.94 -2.55
CA THR A 190 -2.24 -2.11 -1.37
C THR A 190 -0.80 -2.16 -1.81
N THR A 191 0.05 -1.36 -1.19
CA THR A 191 1.49 -1.32 -1.46
C THR A 191 2.25 -2.01 -0.34
N PHE A 192 3.27 -2.78 -0.70
CA PHE A 192 4.11 -3.53 0.24
C PHE A 192 5.57 -3.14 0.10
N SER A 193 6.29 -3.17 1.21
CA SER A 193 7.74 -3.01 1.25
C SER A 193 8.42 -4.36 1.46
N PHE A 194 9.43 -4.61 0.66
CA PHE A 194 10.33 -5.76 0.80
C PHE A 194 11.75 -5.32 1.16
N HIS A 195 11.87 -4.14 1.81
CA HIS A 195 13.12 -3.68 2.40
C HIS A 195 13.64 -4.66 3.46
N ALA A 196 14.96 -4.67 3.70
CA ALA A 196 15.66 -5.64 4.54
C ALA A 196 15.08 -5.87 5.94
N VAL A 197 14.44 -4.86 6.55
CA VAL A 197 13.88 -4.96 7.92
C VAL A 197 12.41 -5.40 7.95
N LYS A 198 11.79 -5.70 6.80
CA LYS A 198 10.39 -6.13 6.72
C LYS A 198 10.26 -7.63 6.93
N ASN A 199 9.03 -8.08 7.23
CA ASN A 199 8.71 -9.49 7.46
C ASN A 199 8.86 -10.40 6.21
N LEU A 200 8.88 -9.82 5.03
CA LEU A 200 9.37 -10.43 3.78
C LEU A 200 10.35 -9.46 3.15
N THR A 201 11.52 -9.96 2.73
CA THR A 201 12.52 -9.08 2.12
C THR A 201 13.07 -9.62 0.80
N THR A 202 13.41 -8.68 -0.08
CA THR A 202 14.22 -8.89 -1.29
C THR A 202 15.46 -8.00 -1.24
N ALA A 203 15.98 -7.68 -0.03
CA ALA A 203 16.96 -6.66 0.30
C ALA A 203 16.39 -5.24 0.06
N GLU A 204 16.12 -4.88 -1.16
CA GLU A 204 15.33 -3.72 -1.58
C GLU A 204 14.21 -4.20 -2.51
N GLY A 205 13.03 -3.61 -2.37
CA GLY A 205 11.89 -3.97 -3.21
C GLY A 205 10.57 -3.52 -2.65
N GLY A 206 9.54 -3.68 -3.45
CA GLY A 206 8.16 -3.47 -3.09
C GLY A 206 7.22 -4.10 -4.09
N ALA A 207 5.95 -4.07 -3.78
CA ALA A 207 4.90 -4.51 -4.71
C ALA A 207 3.63 -3.69 -4.50
N VAL A 208 2.80 -3.66 -5.52
CA VAL A 208 1.41 -3.21 -5.44
C VAL A 208 0.48 -4.34 -5.86
N THR A 209 -0.59 -4.50 -5.11
CA THR A 209 -1.73 -5.36 -5.46
C THR A 209 -2.97 -4.51 -5.62
N TRP A 210 -3.94 -4.99 -6.40
CA TRP A 210 -5.23 -4.31 -6.59
C TRP A 210 -6.35 -5.32 -6.72
N ARG A 211 -7.55 -4.89 -6.35
CA ARG A 211 -8.75 -5.70 -6.52
C ARG A 211 -9.16 -5.63 -7.99
N PRO A 212 -9.50 -6.75 -8.63
CA PRO A 212 -10.27 -6.70 -9.86
C PRO A 212 -11.68 -6.23 -9.50
N GLU A 213 -12.19 -5.27 -10.17
CA GLU A 213 -13.66 -5.03 -10.22
C GLU A 213 -14.27 -5.86 -11.31
#